data_bf641316521caf94377b7d9fdd352bb0
#
_entry.id   bf641316521caf94377b7d9fdd352bb0
#
_cell.length_a   1.000
_cell.length_b   1.000
_cell.length_c   1.000
_cell.angle_alpha   90.00
_cell.angle_beta   90.00
_cell.angle_gamma   90.00
#
_symmetry.space_group_name_H-M   'P 1'
#
loop_
_entity.id
_entity.type
_entity.pdbx_description
1 polymer ?
#
loop_
_entity_poly.entity_id
_entity_poly.type
_entity_poly.pdbx_seq_one_letter_code
_entity_poly.pdbx_strand_id
1 'polypeptide(L)'
;MGFNGKYTQFCHKMNEVYQMQPLFTRTKTVTPIVAKTWSPARLSLMLYMELEQIKGNDDKEFLKLLFDKFPQIKQLEQQVKGFKRLFQSKQDGLLKNWIDEAIKSECGLKNFAKNLIKDYQAVNNAVITSISNGQVEGQVNRIKNIKRKMYGKAGFELLRKMVLAKSA
;
A
#
# COMPACT_ATOMS: atom_id res chain seq x y z
N MET A 1 -27.50 54.69 3.19
CA MET A 1 -27.26 54.66 1.74
C MET A 1 -26.59 53.35 1.40
N GLY A 2 -27.23 52.50 0.63
CA GLY A 2 -26.66 51.21 0.21
C GLY A 2 -25.67 51.38 -0.95
N PHE A 3 -24.56 50.65 -0.94
CA PHE A 3 -23.55 50.65 -1.99
C PHE A 3 -23.99 49.70 -3.10
N ASN A 4 -24.20 50.24 -4.32
CA ASN A 4 -24.71 49.47 -5.49
C ASN A 4 -23.59 49.08 -6.49
N GLY A 5 -22.35 48.94 -6.04
CA GLY A 5 -21.21 48.59 -6.88
C GLY A 5 -20.71 47.16 -6.71
N LYS A 6 -19.89 46.68 -7.64
CA LYS A 6 -19.20 45.38 -7.51
C LYS A 6 -18.26 45.39 -6.29
N TYR A 7 -18.04 44.24 -5.64
CA TYR A 7 -17.18 44.09 -4.47
C TYR A 7 -15.79 44.76 -4.60
N THR A 8 -15.20 44.70 -5.79
CA THR A 8 -13.91 45.36 -6.09
C THR A 8 -13.98 46.89 -6.01
N GLN A 9 -15.11 47.50 -6.42
CA GLN A 9 -15.32 48.94 -6.33
C GLN A 9 -15.57 49.40 -4.90
N PHE A 10 -16.22 48.53 -4.11
CA PHE A 10 -16.40 48.75 -2.67
C PHE A 10 -15.05 48.77 -1.93
N CYS A 11 -14.17 47.80 -2.19
CA CYS A 11 -12.84 47.75 -1.59
C CYS A 11 -11.97 48.96 -1.97
N HIS A 12 -12.07 49.43 -3.24
CA HIS A 12 -11.36 50.61 -3.69
C HIS A 12 -11.81 51.87 -2.94
N LYS A 13 -13.14 52.03 -2.81
CA LYS A 13 -13.73 53.18 -2.14
C LYS A 13 -13.47 53.17 -0.62
N MET A 14 -13.43 51.98 -0.01
CA MET A 14 -13.04 51.83 1.40
C MET A 14 -11.57 52.24 1.61
N ASN A 15 -10.67 51.88 0.70
CA ASN A 15 -9.25 52.28 0.78
C ASN A 15 -9.06 53.81 0.61
N GLU A 16 -9.85 54.43 -0.27
CA GLU A 16 -9.83 55.89 -0.42
C GLU A 16 -10.34 56.63 0.82
N VAL A 17 -11.45 56.18 1.41
CA VAL A 17 -12.11 56.83 2.55
C VAL A 17 -11.31 56.68 3.84
N TYR A 18 -10.66 55.57 4.05
CA TYR A 18 -9.95 55.28 5.31
C TYR A 18 -8.43 55.40 5.23
N GLN A 19 -7.87 55.82 4.05
CA GLN A 19 -6.41 55.88 3.83
C GLN A 19 -5.70 54.62 4.35
N MET A 20 -6.40 53.50 4.35
CA MET A 20 -5.80 52.24 4.75
C MET A 20 -4.78 51.85 3.69
N GLN A 21 -3.51 51.78 4.07
CA GLN A 21 -2.54 50.99 3.34
C GLN A 21 -3.13 49.57 3.14
N PRO A 22 -2.93 48.96 1.96
CA PRO A 22 -3.52 47.64 1.69
C PRO A 22 -3.09 46.67 2.82
N LEU A 23 -4.06 46.30 3.67
CA LEU A 23 -3.88 45.34 4.77
C LEU A 23 -3.38 43.98 4.24
N PHE A 24 -3.40 43.80 2.94
CA PHE A 24 -2.83 42.69 2.23
C PHE A 24 -1.76 43.16 1.24
N THR A 25 -0.60 43.57 1.73
CA THR A 25 0.58 43.24 0.98
C THR A 25 0.48 41.72 0.76
N ARG A 26 0.47 41.28 -0.51
CA ARG A 26 0.71 39.90 -0.86
C ARG A 26 2.08 39.53 -0.31
N THR A 27 2.16 39.28 1.00
CA THR A 27 3.22 38.42 1.52
C THR A 27 3.17 37.23 0.62
N LYS A 28 4.27 36.97 -0.10
CA LYS A 28 4.44 35.67 -0.81
C LYS A 28 3.83 34.62 0.12
N THR A 29 2.69 34.08 -0.29
CA THR A 29 2.05 33.03 0.47
C THR A 29 3.14 32.00 0.60
N VAL A 30 3.76 31.93 1.77
CA VAL A 30 4.59 30.80 2.14
C VAL A 30 3.62 29.64 1.99
N THR A 31 3.74 28.94 0.87
CA THR A 31 2.96 27.71 0.65
C THR A 31 3.19 26.92 1.92
N PRO A 32 2.15 26.64 2.71
CA PRO A 32 2.35 25.88 3.93
C PRO A 32 3.13 24.64 3.51
N ILE A 33 4.28 24.40 4.14
CA ILE A 33 5.04 23.19 3.92
C ILE A 33 4.06 22.08 4.31
N VAL A 34 3.36 21.53 3.33
CA VAL A 34 2.48 20.38 3.55
C VAL A 34 3.43 19.27 3.92
N ALA A 35 3.54 19.00 5.21
CA ALA A 35 4.36 17.91 5.70
C ALA A 35 3.87 16.64 4.98
N LYS A 36 4.73 16.08 4.15
CA LYS A 36 4.42 14.84 3.44
C LYS A 36 4.19 13.74 4.47
N THR A 37 2.99 13.19 4.50
CA THR A 37 2.62 12.11 5.41
C THR A 37 2.67 10.77 4.70
N TRP A 38 3.23 9.76 5.36
CA TRP A 38 3.27 8.39 4.87
C TRP A 38 2.20 7.56 5.56
N SER A 39 1.29 6.98 4.78
CA SER A 39 0.29 6.07 5.33
C SER A 39 0.95 4.74 5.74
N PRO A 40 0.39 4.02 6.73
CA PRO A 40 0.87 2.69 7.11
C PRO A 40 0.93 1.70 5.94
N ALA A 41 -0.04 1.76 5.03
CA ALA A 41 -0.06 0.91 3.83
C ALA A 41 1.11 1.21 2.89
N ARG A 42 1.44 2.51 2.68
CA ARG A 42 2.60 2.90 1.88
C ARG A 42 3.90 2.44 2.52
N LEU A 43 4.03 2.61 3.84
CA LEU A 43 5.21 2.15 4.57
C LEU A 43 5.38 0.63 4.46
N SER A 44 4.31 -0.15 4.64
CA SER A 44 4.35 -1.61 4.50
C SER A 44 4.83 -2.02 3.10
N LEU A 45 4.35 -1.34 2.04
CA LEU A 45 4.79 -1.58 0.68
C LEU A 45 6.29 -1.26 0.50
N MET A 46 6.75 -0.13 1.06
CA MET A 46 8.16 0.27 0.98
C MET A 46 9.09 -0.72 1.70
N LEU A 47 8.67 -1.30 2.84
CA LEU A 47 9.43 -2.33 3.55
C LEU A 47 9.51 -3.66 2.77
N TYR A 48 8.52 -3.93 1.90
CA TYR A 48 8.50 -5.12 1.05
C TYR A 48 9.33 -4.97 -0.23
N MET A 49 9.49 -3.74 -0.75
CA MET A 49 10.21 -3.44 -1.98
C MET A 49 11.72 -3.33 -1.74
N GLU A 50 12.51 -3.60 -2.77
CA GLU A 50 13.94 -3.26 -2.75
C GLU A 50 14.11 -1.74 -2.93
N LEU A 51 15.18 -1.17 -2.38
CA LEU A 51 15.42 0.29 -2.40
C LEU A 51 15.48 0.87 -3.82
N GLU A 52 15.95 0.08 -4.78
CA GLU A 52 16.02 0.48 -6.19
C GLU A 52 14.65 0.61 -6.84
N GLN A 53 13.67 -0.16 -6.37
CA GLN A 53 12.29 -0.14 -6.85
C GLN A 53 11.48 1.06 -6.33
N ILE A 54 11.97 1.73 -5.29
CA ILE A 54 11.33 2.91 -4.72
C ILE A 54 11.68 4.12 -5.59
N LYS A 55 10.68 4.67 -6.30
CA LYS A 55 10.88 5.74 -7.28
C LYS A 55 11.11 7.13 -6.68
N GLY A 56 10.61 7.40 -5.48
CA GLY A 56 10.68 8.72 -4.84
C GLY A 56 11.94 8.91 -4.01
N ASN A 57 12.71 9.97 -4.24
CA ASN A 57 13.86 10.30 -3.39
C ASN A 57 13.44 10.60 -1.94
N ASP A 58 12.35 11.35 -1.75
CA ASP A 58 11.81 11.62 -0.42
C ASP A 58 11.44 10.34 0.35
N ASP A 59 10.93 9.33 -0.35
CA ASP A 59 10.57 8.03 0.27
C ASP A 59 11.82 7.28 0.73
N LYS A 60 12.90 7.35 -0.06
CA LYS A 60 14.19 6.75 0.31
C LYS A 60 14.84 7.46 1.51
N GLU A 61 14.79 8.79 1.53
CA GLU A 61 15.29 9.59 2.65
C GLU A 61 14.48 9.34 3.91
N PHE A 62 13.15 9.29 3.77
CA PHE A 62 12.26 8.95 4.89
C PHE A 62 12.59 7.58 5.48
N LEU A 63 12.79 6.55 4.64
CA LEU A 63 13.17 5.22 5.12
C LEU A 63 14.51 5.22 5.86
N LYS A 64 15.51 5.95 5.36
CA LYS A 64 16.79 6.08 6.04
C LYS A 64 16.63 6.67 7.44
N LEU A 65 15.93 7.82 7.51
CA LEU A 65 15.64 8.47 8.80
C LEU A 65 14.85 7.58 9.75
N LEU A 66 13.91 6.79 9.19
CA LEU A 66 13.09 5.86 9.98
C LEU A 66 13.95 4.74 10.55
N PHE A 67 14.85 4.17 9.77
CA PHE A 67 15.75 3.10 10.22
C PHE A 67 16.77 3.59 11.25
N ASP A 68 17.25 4.81 11.12
CA ASP A 68 18.16 5.42 12.09
C ASP A 68 17.47 5.69 13.43
N LYS A 69 16.23 6.18 13.40
CA LYS A 69 15.46 6.45 14.62
C LYS A 69 14.86 5.20 15.27
N PHE A 70 14.50 4.21 14.47
CA PHE A 70 13.78 3.00 14.91
C PHE A 70 14.45 1.73 14.37
N PRO A 71 15.51 1.23 15.00
CA PRO A 71 16.23 0.02 14.58
C PRO A 71 15.32 -1.21 14.44
N GLN A 72 14.23 -1.28 15.23
CA GLN A 72 13.26 -2.38 15.16
C GLN A 72 12.57 -2.44 13.78
N ILE A 73 12.36 -1.28 13.13
CA ILE A 73 11.75 -1.25 11.78
C ILE A 73 12.73 -1.76 10.73
N LYS A 74 14.02 -1.51 10.91
CA LYS A 74 15.06 -2.11 10.06
C LYS A 74 15.11 -3.63 10.20
N GLN A 75 14.99 -4.14 11.42
CA GLN A 75 14.87 -5.58 11.67
C GLN A 75 13.61 -6.15 11.03
N LEU A 76 12.48 -5.44 11.13
CA LEU A 76 11.24 -5.84 10.48
C LEU A 76 11.41 -5.93 8.96
N GLU A 77 12.04 -4.94 8.32
CA GLU A 77 12.36 -4.96 6.89
C GLU A 77 13.16 -6.20 6.51
N GLN A 78 14.22 -6.49 7.26
CA GLN A 78 15.08 -7.65 7.02
C GLN A 78 14.28 -8.97 7.11
N GLN A 79 13.42 -9.11 8.12
CA GLN A 79 12.57 -10.28 8.30
C GLN A 79 11.54 -10.42 7.17
N VAL A 80 10.90 -9.32 6.76
CA VAL A 80 9.95 -9.31 5.63
C VAL A 80 10.64 -9.73 4.32
N LYS A 81 11.81 -9.17 4.04
CA LYS A 81 12.60 -9.54 2.85
C LYS A 81 13.11 -10.98 2.93
N GLY A 82 13.53 -11.42 4.12
CA GLY A 82 13.88 -12.81 4.38
C GLY A 82 12.75 -13.78 4.04
N PHE A 83 11.54 -13.48 4.52
CA PHE A 83 10.36 -14.28 4.20
C PHE A 83 10.07 -14.34 2.69
N LYS A 84 10.15 -13.19 2.00
CA LYS A 84 10.00 -13.15 0.53
C LYS A 84 11.01 -14.03 -0.19
N ARG A 85 12.26 -14.03 0.25
CA ARG A 85 13.36 -14.82 -0.35
C ARG A 85 13.15 -16.33 -0.20
N LEU A 86 12.44 -16.80 0.82
CA LEU A 86 12.10 -18.22 0.99
C LEU A 86 11.40 -18.79 -0.25
N PHE A 87 10.42 -18.04 -0.79
CA PHE A 87 9.68 -18.45 -1.99
C PHE A 87 10.50 -18.37 -3.28
N GLN A 88 11.61 -17.62 -3.26
CA GLN A 88 12.53 -17.51 -4.41
C GLN A 88 13.58 -18.61 -4.40
N SER A 89 14.10 -18.98 -3.23
CA SER A 89 15.15 -19.98 -3.05
C SER A 89 14.66 -21.41 -3.22
N LYS A 90 13.37 -21.68 -2.90
CA LYS A 90 12.72 -23.00 -2.98
C LYS A 90 13.48 -24.10 -2.24
N GLN A 91 14.17 -23.74 -1.16
CA GLN A 91 14.93 -24.68 -0.35
C GLN A 91 14.18 -25.12 0.88
N ASP A 92 14.19 -26.41 1.16
CA ASP A 92 13.62 -26.96 2.38
C ASP A 92 14.44 -26.56 3.61
N GLY A 93 13.78 -26.48 4.76
CA GLY A 93 14.40 -26.14 6.05
C GLY A 93 14.61 -24.65 6.32
N LEU A 94 14.69 -23.79 5.29
CA LEU A 94 14.87 -22.36 5.49
C LEU A 94 13.70 -21.70 6.20
N LEU A 95 12.48 -22.18 6.00
CA LEU A 95 11.29 -21.68 6.67
C LEU A 95 11.39 -21.83 8.19
N LYS A 96 11.90 -22.99 8.67
CA LYS A 96 12.08 -23.23 10.11
C LYS A 96 13.05 -22.23 10.71
N ASN A 97 14.21 -22.03 10.09
CA ASN A 97 15.21 -21.07 10.54
C ASN A 97 14.63 -19.65 10.61
N TRP A 98 13.89 -19.24 9.57
CA TRP A 98 13.24 -17.93 9.54
C TRP A 98 12.21 -17.78 10.68
N ILE A 99 11.40 -18.80 10.95
CA ILE A 99 10.42 -18.79 12.04
C ILE A 99 11.13 -18.63 13.40
N ASP A 100 12.19 -19.38 13.62
CA ASP A 100 12.95 -19.33 14.87
C ASP A 100 13.59 -17.94 15.09
N GLU A 101 14.13 -17.34 14.04
CA GLU A 101 14.66 -15.97 14.08
C GLU A 101 13.56 -14.94 14.33
N ALA A 102 12.42 -15.04 13.63
CA ALA A 102 11.31 -14.11 13.79
C ALA A 102 10.67 -14.18 15.18
N ILE A 103 10.65 -15.36 15.83
CA ILE A 103 10.17 -15.50 17.21
C ILE A 103 11.13 -14.86 18.21
N LYS A 104 12.45 -14.94 17.97
CA LYS A 104 13.48 -14.34 18.82
C LYS A 104 13.58 -12.84 18.65
N SER A 105 13.22 -12.33 17.47
CA SER A 105 13.30 -10.89 17.16
C SER A 105 12.19 -10.10 17.83
N GLU A 106 12.46 -8.84 18.18
CA GLU A 106 11.47 -7.91 18.75
C GLU A 106 10.73 -7.10 17.67
N CYS A 107 10.83 -7.50 16.42
CA CYS A 107 10.32 -6.73 15.27
C CYS A 107 8.80 -6.80 15.04
N GLY A 108 8.03 -7.39 15.97
CA GLY A 108 6.56 -7.48 15.87
C GLY A 108 6.02 -8.66 15.05
N LEU A 109 6.86 -9.45 14.38
CA LEU A 109 6.42 -10.63 13.59
C LEU A 109 6.26 -11.91 14.42
N LYS A 110 6.53 -11.87 15.73
CA LYS A 110 6.49 -13.02 16.64
C LYS A 110 5.17 -13.80 16.57
N ASN A 111 4.04 -13.09 16.59
CA ASN A 111 2.73 -13.74 16.52
C ASN A 111 2.45 -14.34 15.14
N PHE A 112 2.88 -13.66 14.07
CA PHE A 112 2.81 -14.19 12.72
C PHE A 112 3.63 -15.48 12.60
N ALA A 113 4.89 -15.47 13.03
CA ALA A 113 5.75 -16.65 13.01
C ALA A 113 5.18 -17.83 13.81
N LYS A 114 4.62 -17.57 15.01
CA LYS A 114 3.93 -18.60 15.80
C LYS A 114 2.72 -19.19 15.10
N ASN A 115 1.96 -18.40 14.37
CA ASN A 115 0.82 -18.90 13.60
C ASN A 115 1.27 -19.75 12.40
N LEU A 116 2.41 -19.44 11.76
CA LEU A 116 2.96 -20.26 10.69
C LEU A 116 3.33 -21.66 11.14
N ILE A 117 3.66 -21.86 12.43
CA ILE A 117 3.94 -23.20 12.99
C ILE A 117 2.71 -24.11 12.89
N LYS A 118 1.51 -23.55 13.06
CA LYS A 118 0.25 -24.33 12.99
C LYS A 118 0.02 -24.88 11.60
N ASP A 119 0.41 -24.12 10.56
CA ASP A 119 0.23 -24.47 9.16
C ASP A 119 1.57 -24.80 8.47
N TYR A 120 2.59 -25.20 9.26
CA TYR A 120 3.97 -25.35 8.80
C TYR A 120 4.08 -26.19 7.54
N GLN A 121 3.43 -27.35 7.50
CA GLN A 121 3.50 -28.26 6.36
C GLN A 121 2.96 -27.61 5.07
N ALA A 122 1.84 -26.90 5.16
CA ALA A 122 1.24 -26.24 4.02
C ALA A 122 2.13 -25.08 3.52
N VAL A 123 2.67 -24.28 4.43
CA VAL A 123 3.55 -23.15 4.09
C VAL A 123 4.89 -23.67 3.53
N ASN A 124 5.47 -24.72 4.14
CA ASN A 124 6.71 -25.30 3.64
C ASN A 124 6.52 -25.88 2.23
N ASN A 125 5.43 -26.58 1.99
CA ASN A 125 5.09 -27.06 0.64
C ASN A 125 4.97 -25.89 -0.36
N ALA A 126 4.36 -24.78 0.03
CA ALA A 126 4.28 -23.57 -0.81
C ALA A 126 5.66 -22.95 -1.08
N VAL A 127 6.59 -23.02 -0.12
CA VAL A 127 7.97 -22.52 -0.29
C VAL A 127 8.75 -23.39 -1.29
N ILE A 128 8.69 -24.71 -1.17
CA ILE A 128 9.51 -25.63 -1.98
C ILE A 128 8.93 -25.88 -3.37
N THR A 129 7.61 -25.72 -3.57
CA THR A 129 6.97 -25.98 -4.86
C THR A 129 6.88 -24.72 -5.72
N SER A 130 6.79 -24.92 -7.04
CA SER A 130 6.53 -23.83 -7.99
C SER A 130 5.04 -23.67 -8.31
N ILE A 131 4.18 -24.43 -7.66
CA ILE A 131 2.74 -24.44 -7.92
C ILE A 131 2.13 -23.17 -7.34
N SER A 132 1.53 -22.36 -8.20
CA SER A 132 0.81 -21.15 -7.80
C SER A 132 -0.69 -21.36 -7.89
N ASN A 133 -1.42 -20.82 -6.92
CA ASN A 133 -2.89 -20.80 -6.95
C ASN A 133 -3.45 -19.75 -7.94
N GLY A 134 -2.58 -18.98 -8.60
CA GLY A 134 -2.98 -17.90 -9.50
C GLY A 134 -3.90 -18.33 -10.65
N GLN A 135 -3.69 -19.52 -11.20
CA GLN A 135 -4.57 -20.04 -12.25
C GLN A 135 -5.98 -20.30 -11.71
N VAL A 136 -6.10 -20.90 -10.53
CA VAL A 136 -7.39 -21.19 -9.89
C VAL A 136 -8.10 -19.87 -9.54
N GLU A 137 -7.39 -18.92 -8.96
CA GLU A 137 -7.94 -17.59 -8.66
C GLU A 137 -8.38 -16.85 -9.93
N GLY A 138 -7.61 -16.94 -11.00
CA GLY A 138 -7.96 -16.39 -12.31
C GLY A 138 -9.27 -16.98 -12.84
N GLN A 139 -9.44 -18.30 -12.76
CA GLN A 139 -10.67 -18.97 -13.19
C GLN A 139 -11.86 -18.61 -12.30
N VAL A 140 -11.67 -18.57 -10.98
CA VAL A 140 -12.73 -18.16 -10.03
C VAL A 140 -13.18 -16.71 -10.32
N ASN A 141 -12.24 -15.79 -10.54
CA ASN A 141 -12.56 -14.41 -10.89
C ASN A 141 -13.27 -14.31 -12.25
N ARG A 142 -12.88 -15.12 -13.22
CA ARG A 142 -13.55 -15.22 -14.52
C ARG A 142 -15.00 -15.67 -14.35
N ILE A 143 -15.25 -16.73 -13.58
CA ILE A 143 -16.62 -17.21 -13.30
C ILE A 143 -17.44 -16.14 -12.60
N LYS A 144 -16.87 -15.47 -11.59
CA LYS A 144 -17.52 -14.35 -10.90
C LYS A 144 -17.89 -13.22 -11.88
N ASN A 145 -17.03 -12.88 -12.82
CA ASN A 145 -17.28 -11.84 -13.81
C ASN A 145 -18.39 -12.24 -14.79
N ILE A 146 -18.40 -13.50 -15.26
CA ILE A 146 -19.49 -14.02 -16.11
C ILE A 146 -20.82 -13.95 -15.33
N LYS A 147 -20.84 -14.38 -14.08
CA LYS A 147 -22.04 -14.34 -13.21
C LYS A 147 -22.55 -12.92 -12.99
N ARG A 148 -21.64 -11.95 -12.79
CA ARG A 148 -22.00 -10.51 -12.66
C ARG A 148 -22.64 -9.97 -13.95
N LYS A 149 -22.07 -10.27 -15.12
CA LYS A 149 -22.62 -9.87 -16.42
C LYS A 149 -24.03 -10.42 -16.67
N MET A 150 -24.37 -11.54 -16.06
CA MET A 150 -25.69 -12.16 -16.14
C MET A 150 -26.62 -11.73 -14.98
N TYR A 151 -26.23 -10.69 -14.24
CA TYR A 151 -27.01 -10.17 -13.08
C TYR A 151 -27.36 -11.24 -12.05
N GLY A 152 -26.57 -12.31 -11.94
CA GLY A 152 -26.82 -13.42 -11.02
C GLY A 152 -28.00 -14.33 -11.40
N LYS A 153 -28.68 -14.08 -12.53
CA LYS A 153 -29.87 -14.82 -12.96
C LYS A 153 -29.59 -16.07 -13.82
N ALA A 154 -28.31 -16.35 -14.09
CA ALA A 154 -27.91 -17.53 -14.87
C ALA A 154 -28.18 -18.81 -14.10
N GLY A 155 -28.97 -19.70 -14.65
CA GLY A 155 -29.01 -21.09 -14.23
C GLY A 155 -27.67 -21.80 -14.50
N PHE A 156 -27.43 -22.91 -13.81
CA PHE A 156 -26.15 -23.65 -13.88
C PHE A 156 -25.76 -23.99 -15.34
N GLU A 157 -26.69 -24.48 -16.15
CA GLU A 157 -26.43 -24.90 -17.53
C GLU A 157 -25.97 -23.72 -18.42
N LEU A 158 -26.60 -22.55 -18.27
CA LEU A 158 -26.22 -21.38 -19.03
C LEU A 158 -24.85 -20.86 -18.59
N LEU A 159 -24.59 -20.85 -17.27
CA LEU A 159 -23.28 -20.47 -16.72
C LEU A 159 -22.19 -21.41 -17.25
N ARG A 160 -22.42 -22.71 -17.24
CA ARG A 160 -21.50 -23.73 -17.78
C ARG A 160 -21.18 -23.48 -19.26
N LYS A 161 -22.19 -23.26 -20.08
CA LYS A 161 -22.00 -22.94 -21.51
C LYS A 161 -21.16 -21.68 -21.70
N MET A 162 -21.41 -20.63 -20.93
CA MET A 162 -20.66 -19.37 -21.01
C MET A 162 -19.21 -19.50 -20.55
N VAL A 163 -18.96 -20.34 -19.56
CA VAL A 163 -17.58 -20.63 -19.08
C VAL A 163 -16.81 -21.41 -20.14
N LEU A 164 -17.42 -22.42 -20.78
CA LEU A 164 -16.79 -23.26 -21.77
C LEU A 164 -16.60 -22.54 -23.12
N ALA A 165 -17.57 -21.72 -23.57
CA ALA A 165 -17.51 -20.99 -24.85
C ALA A 165 -16.35 -19.99 -24.94
N LYS A 166 -15.85 -19.49 -23.79
CA LYS A 166 -14.70 -18.57 -23.74
C LYS A 166 -13.35 -19.23 -23.54
N SER A 167 -13.28 -20.54 -23.58
CA SER A 167 -12.05 -21.34 -23.40
C SER A 167 -11.44 -21.78 -24.74
N ALA A 168 -12.08 -21.41 -25.86
CA ALA A 168 -11.60 -21.64 -27.23
C ALA A 168 -10.89 -20.42 -27.76
#